data_934e490052650a6df446ff2c9b5cb750
#
_entry.id   934e490052650a6df446ff2c9b5cb750
#
_cell.length_a   1.000
_cell.length_b   1.000
_cell.length_c   1.000
_cell.angle_alpha   90.00
_cell.angle_beta   90.00
_cell.angle_gamma   90.00
#
_symmetry.space_group_name_H-M   'P 1'
#
loop_
_entity.id
_entity.type
_entity.pdbx_description
1 polymer ?
#
loop_
_entity_poly.entity_id
_entity_poly.type
_entity_poly.pdbx_seq_one_letter_code
_entity_poly.pdbx_strand_id
1 'polypeptide(L)'
;MTPEEILARHARALERRRAQDALWQDCYDHVLPPAGGGRVPLFDATAADAAEQLAASLLAELTPPWSRWFGLAPARRAEDAAAAAAMEEAAETLQGHLDRSNFALEMHQAFLDLVVAGTGILLVEEAPPGEASALRFTAVPLREAVLEEGPSGRLDTVFRAARLSGAALAARYPAAPLPPAASAGEAEAARHRVIEAVWPERAGSRFMAVLAADRGPVVLAEGRFAENPFIAFRWLKVPGEVYGRGPVAKALPDIRTANKVVELVLKNASIAATGIWQADDDGVLNPATVRLEPGAIIPKAPGSSGLTPLAAPGNFDVSQLVLNDLRARIRAALLADRLGPEGRESMTATEVLERAAQTARLLGATYGRLQAELLAPLIARCLSILRRRGEIPPLILDGREAVLRYRSPLAQVQGRADAANTLLFPQAVRAMGPEAIAQLDLPAAARWLGRTLSAPAEVLNPPANPEKE
;
A
#
# COMPACT_ATOMS: atom_id res chain seq x y z
N MET A 1 2.89 24.08 -18.22
CA MET A 1 4.13 23.46 -18.73
C MET A 1 3.94 23.16 -20.21
N THR A 2 4.97 23.36 -21.02
CA THR A 2 4.98 22.92 -22.43
C THR A 2 5.34 21.42 -22.51
N PRO A 3 5.11 20.76 -23.66
CA PRO A 3 5.52 19.35 -23.84
C PRO A 3 7.01 19.11 -23.60
N GLU A 4 7.87 20.02 -24.06
CA GLU A 4 9.33 19.97 -23.87
C GLU A 4 9.71 20.12 -22.40
N GLU A 5 9.05 21.04 -21.69
CA GLU A 5 9.26 21.22 -20.25
C GLU A 5 8.87 19.97 -19.47
N ILE A 6 7.77 19.27 -19.86
CA ILE A 6 7.35 18.01 -19.23
C ILE A 6 8.42 16.94 -19.41
N LEU A 7 8.93 16.73 -20.64
CA LEU A 7 9.98 15.76 -20.89
C LEU A 7 11.25 16.07 -20.12
N ALA A 8 11.68 17.34 -20.11
CA ALA A 8 12.88 17.80 -19.42
C ALA A 8 12.73 17.66 -17.88
N ARG A 9 11.55 18.02 -17.34
CA ARG A 9 11.28 17.93 -15.90
C ARG A 9 11.20 16.48 -15.45
N HIS A 10 10.51 15.62 -16.22
CA HIS A 10 10.50 14.18 -15.99
C HIS A 10 11.92 13.60 -15.96
N ALA A 11 12.79 13.93 -16.94
CA ALA A 11 14.14 13.44 -17.00
C ALA A 11 14.97 13.84 -15.76
N ARG A 12 14.88 15.11 -15.33
CA ARG A 12 15.57 15.60 -14.12
C ARG A 12 15.06 14.90 -12.85
N ALA A 13 13.76 14.69 -12.73
CA ALA A 13 13.16 14.02 -11.57
C ALA A 13 13.51 12.52 -11.55
N LEU A 14 13.59 11.87 -12.72
CA LEU A 14 14.05 10.48 -12.86
C LEU A 14 15.52 10.33 -12.43
N GLU A 15 16.38 11.29 -12.80
CA GLU A 15 17.79 11.26 -12.39
C GLU A 15 17.93 11.37 -10.87
N ARG A 16 17.16 12.26 -10.24
CA ARG A 16 17.12 12.38 -8.76
C ARG A 16 16.65 11.10 -8.06
N ARG A 17 15.79 10.30 -8.72
CA ARG A 17 15.26 9.03 -8.19
C ARG A 17 16.24 7.87 -8.24
N ARG A 18 17.27 7.92 -9.09
CA ARG A 18 18.21 6.81 -9.35
C ARG A 18 18.78 6.14 -8.10
N ALA A 19 19.11 6.90 -7.06
CA ALA A 19 19.64 6.34 -5.82
C ALA A 19 18.63 5.42 -5.12
N GLN A 20 17.33 5.73 -5.23
CA GLN A 20 16.26 4.94 -4.64
C GLN A 20 15.88 3.74 -5.50
N ASP A 21 16.01 3.83 -6.83
CA ASP A 21 15.69 2.72 -7.74
C ASP A 21 16.49 1.46 -7.42
N ALA A 22 17.78 1.59 -7.06
CA ALA A 22 18.62 0.47 -6.67
C ALA A 22 18.16 -0.19 -5.35
N LEU A 23 17.79 0.62 -4.36
CA LEU A 23 17.27 0.12 -3.08
C LEU A 23 15.92 -0.57 -3.28
N TRP A 24 15.00 0.03 -4.06
CA TRP A 24 13.71 -0.58 -4.35
C TRP A 24 13.85 -1.90 -5.09
N GLN A 25 14.70 -1.93 -6.11
CA GLN A 25 14.95 -3.18 -6.85
C GLN A 25 15.40 -4.31 -5.92
N ASP A 26 16.29 -3.99 -4.99
CA ASP A 26 16.79 -4.95 -4.01
C ASP A 26 15.70 -5.40 -3.01
N CYS A 27 14.82 -4.47 -2.57
CA CYS A 27 13.65 -4.83 -1.76
C CYS A 27 12.70 -5.77 -2.54
N TYR A 28 12.41 -5.46 -3.82
CA TYR A 28 11.55 -6.31 -4.64
C TYR A 28 12.18 -7.68 -4.92
N ASP A 29 13.49 -7.74 -5.21
CA ASP A 29 14.19 -9.00 -5.49
C ASP A 29 14.15 -9.96 -4.29
N HIS A 30 14.07 -9.45 -3.05
CA HIS A 30 14.03 -10.25 -1.83
C HIS A 30 12.61 -10.52 -1.28
N VAL A 31 11.59 -9.77 -1.71
CA VAL A 31 10.23 -9.87 -1.14
C VAL A 31 9.20 -10.25 -2.20
N LEU A 32 9.27 -9.65 -3.39
CA LEU A 32 8.35 -9.90 -4.51
C LEU A 32 9.14 -10.13 -5.81
N PRO A 33 9.93 -11.20 -5.90
CA PRO A 33 10.75 -11.47 -7.08
C PRO A 33 9.86 -11.62 -8.33
N PRO A 34 10.29 -11.14 -9.50
CA PRO A 34 9.54 -11.29 -10.73
C PRO A 34 9.37 -12.78 -11.10
N ALA A 35 8.26 -13.13 -11.77
CA ALA A 35 7.90 -14.50 -12.11
C ALA A 35 8.96 -15.29 -12.91
N GLY A 36 9.86 -14.60 -13.61
CA GLY A 36 11.01 -15.20 -14.32
C GLY A 36 12.24 -15.46 -13.46
N GLY A 37 12.14 -15.29 -12.14
CA GLY A 37 13.26 -15.32 -11.19
C GLY A 37 13.84 -13.91 -10.98
N GLY A 38 14.13 -13.56 -9.73
CA GLY A 38 14.81 -12.32 -9.34
C GLY A 38 16.32 -12.37 -9.67
N ARG A 39 17.00 -11.26 -9.47
CA ARG A 39 18.48 -11.19 -9.58
C ARG A 39 19.17 -11.99 -8.49
N VAL A 40 18.46 -12.26 -7.39
CA VAL A 40 18.94 -13.00 -6.23
C VAL A 40 18.06 -14.22 -6.03
N PRO A 41 18.63 -15.43 -5.89
CA PRO A 41 17.85 -16.62 -5.49
C PRO A 41 17.26 -16.43 -4.10
N LEU A 42 15.96 -16.68 -3.94
CA LEU A 42 15.27 -16.58 -2.69
C LEU A 42 15.27 -17.95 -1.98
N PHE A 43 15.91 -18.02 -0.82
CA PHE A 43 16.00 -19.21 0.03
C PHE A 43 15.14 -19.09 1.30
N ASP A 44 14.83 -17.86 1.75
CA ASP A 44 13.99 -17.58 2.91
C ASP A 44 12.79 -16.72 2.51
N ALA A 45 11.58 -17.25 2.69
CA ALA A 45 10.33 -16.58 2.32
C ALA A 45 9.74 -15.71 3.44
N THR A 46 10.36 -15.66 4.63
CA THR A 46 9.80 -14.96 5.81
C THR A 46 9.43 -13.51 5.53
N ALA A 47 10.25 -12.82 4.76
CA ALA A 47 9.99 -11.41 4.42
C ALA A 47 8.86 -11.24 3.40
N ALA A 48 8.74 -12.16 2.44
CA ALA A 48 7.67 -12.17 1.45
C ALA A 48 6.31 -12.37 2.14
N ASP A 49 6.19 -13.43 2.94
CA ASP A 49 4.97 -13.73 3.70
C ASP A 49 4.58 -12.58 4.63
N ALA A 50 5.55 -12.02 5.35
CA ALA A 50 5.31 -10.91 6.28
C ALA A 50 4.89 -9.61 5.56
N ALA A 51 5.41 -9.34 4.37
CA ALA A 51 5.02 -8.17 3.59
C ALA A 51 3.60 -8.30 3.01
N GLU A 52 3.24 -9.46 2.49
CA GLU A 52 1.88 -9.76 2.02
C GLU A 52 0.88 -9.67 3.17
N GLN A 53 1.21 -10.24 4.33
CA GLN A 53 0.38 -10.15 5.52
C GLN A 53 0.18 -8.71 6.00
N LEU A 54 1.23 -7.87 5.98
CA LEU A 54 1.11 -6.47 6.34
C LEU A 54 0.23 -5.70 5.35
N ALA A 55 0.39 -5.93 4.03
CA ALA A 55 -0.44 -5.28 3.02
C ALA A 55 -1.93 -5.68 3.15
N ALA A 56 -2.21 -6.97 3.39
CA ALA A 56 -3.57 -7.44 3.64
C ALA A 56 -4.17 -6.84 4.93
N SER A 57 -3.36 -6.72 5.98
CA SER A 57 -3.78 -6.09 7.24
C SER A 57 -4.06 -4.60 7.06
N LEU A 58 -3.26 -3.88 6.28
CA LEU A 58 -3.53 -2.47 5.96
C LEU A 58 -4.86 -2.30 5.20
N LEU A 59 -5.15 -3.19 4.25
CA LEU A 59 -6.44 -3.19 3.56
C LEU A 59 -7.59 -3.40 4.54
N ALA A 60 -7.48 -4.42 5.41
CA ALA A 60 -8.50 -4.76 6.39
C ALA A 60 -8.74 -3.66 7.45
N GLU A 61 -7.68 -2.95 7.86
CA GLU A 61 -7.76 -1.95 8.91
C GLU A 61 -8.09 -0.54 8.42
N LEU A 62 -7.67 -0.18 7.20
CA LEU A 62 -7.86 1.18 6.66
C LEU A 62 -9.06 1.29 5.73
N THR A 63 -9.23 0.31 4.84
CA THR A 63 -10.24 0.31 3.77
C THR A 63 -10.90 -1.07 3.63
N PRO A 64 -11.51 -1.59 4.71
CA PRO A 64 -12.10 -2.94 4.70
C PRO A 64 -13.16 -3.07 3.60
N PRO A 65 -13.06 -4.08 2.73
CA PRO A 65 -14.00 -4.26 1.62
C PRO A 65 -15.39 -4.74 2.05
N TRP A 66 -15.55 -5.15 3.33
CA TRP A 66 -16.82 -5.68 3.87
C TRP A 66 -17.57 -4.68 4.75
N SER A 67 -17.07 -3.46 4.93
CA SER A 67 -17.72 -2.45 5.76
C SER A 67 -17.38 -1.05 5.31
N ARG A 68 -18.31 -0.12 5.52
CA ARG A 68 -18.06 1.28 5.23
C ARG A 68 -17.09 1.89 6.24
N TRP A 69 -15.95 2.31 5.74
CA TRP A 69 -14.81 2.82 6.53
C TRP A 69 -14.71 4.34 6.57
N PHE A 70 -15.63 5.03 5.91
CA PHE A 70 -15.70 6.50 5.88
C PHE A 70 -17.16 6.97 6.07
N GLY A 71 -17.32 8.24 6.39
CA GLY A 71 -18.58 8.96 6.41
C GLY A 71 -18.33 10.41 6.04
N LEU A 72 -19.35 11.11 5.61
CA LEU A 72 -19.31 12.53 5.32
C LEU A 72 -20.08 13.28 6.41
N ALA A 73 -19.60 14.46 6.79
CA ALA A 73 -20.27 15.30 7.76
C ALA A 73 -20.08 16.78 7.38
N PRO A 74 -21.03 17.66 7.73
CA PRO A 74 -20.87 19.09 7.53
C PRO A 74 -19.65 19.63 8.28
N ALA A 75 -18.92 20.58 7.68
CA ALA A 75 -17.74 21.20 8.28
C ALA A 75 -18.05 22.02 9.53
N ARG A 76 -19.25 22.58 9.62
CA ARG A 76 -19.80 23.21 10.83
C ARG A 76 -20.86 22.31 11.45
N ARG A 77 -21.13 22.46 12.76
CA ARG A 77 -22.32 21.89 13.40
C ARG A 77 -23.55 22.44 12.66
N ALA A 78 -23.95 21.78 11.59
CA ALA A 78 -25.19 22.09 10.94
C ALA A 78 -26.29 21.41 11.75
N GLU A 79 -27.19 22.20 12.28
CA GLU A 79 -28.47 21.78 12.79
C GLU A 79 -29.42 21.32 11.66
N ASP A 80 -28.92 21.34 10.42
CA ASP A 80 -29.66 20.96 9.22
C ASP A 80 -29.64 19.44 9.02
N ALA A 81 -30.73 18.80 9.44
CA ALA A 81 -30.96 17.38 9.28
C ALA A 81 -30.97 16.94 7.79
N ALA A 82 -31.43 17.81 6.88
CA ALA A 82 -31.47 17.52 5.45
C ALA A 82 -30.07 17.43 4.85
N ALA A 83 -29.17 18.33 5.25
CA ALA A 83 -27.77 18.28 4.83
C ALA A 83 -27.05 17.04 5.36
N ALA A 84 -27.34 16.64 6.60
CA ALA A 84 -26.76 15.41 7.16
C ALA A 84 -27.26 14.15 6.42
N ALA A 85 -28.54 14.10 6.06
CA ALA A 85 -29.12 13.01 5.29
C ALA A 85 -28.52 12.93 3.88
N ALA A 86 -28.38 14.06 3.18
CA ALA A 86 -27.76 14.11 1.85
C ALA A 86 -26.29 13.66 1.87
N MET A 87 -25.55 13.95 2.94
CA MET A 87 -24.18 13.47 3.11
C MET A 87 -24.10 11.98 3.39
N GLU A 88 -25.04 11.41 4.15
CA GLU A 88 -25.10 9.98 4.40
C GLU A 88 -25.44 9.23 3.10
N GLU A 89 -26.42 9.70 2.33
CA GLU A 89 -26.78 9.15 1.01
C GLU A 89 -25.61 9.21 0.03
N ALA A 90 -24.88 10.32 -0.01
CA ALA A 90 -23.69 10.45 -0.83
C ALA A 90 -22.58 9.47 -0.40
N ALA A 91 -22.40 9.23 0.89
CA ALA A 91 -21.46 8.26 1.41
C ALA A 91 -21.87 6.82 1.06
N GLU A 92 -23.16 6.48 1.11
CA GLU A 92 -23.69 5.18 0.69
C GLU A 92 -23.52 4.94 -0.81
N THR A 93 -23.84 5.94 -1.62
CA THR A 93 -23.66 5.91 -3.07
C THR A 93 -22.18 5.64 -3.43
N LEU A 94 -21.26 6.38 -2.81
CA LEU A 94 -19.84 6.18 -3.01
C LEU A 94 -19.38 4.78 -2.59
N GLN A 95 -19.83 4.30 -1.40
CA GLN A 95 -19.49 2.93 -0.96
C GLN A 95 -19.99 1.89 -1.96
N GLY A 96 -21.20 2.02 -2.46
CA GLY A 96 -21.75 1.13 -3.47
C GLY A 96 -20.93 1.10 -4.78
N HIS A 97 -20.32 2.23 -5.17
CA HIS A 97 -19.39 2.26 -6.30
C HIS A 97 -18.05 1.61 -5.99
N LEU A 98 -17.50 1.80 -4.79
CA LEU A 98 -16.26 1.13 -4.36
C LEU A 98 -16.46 -0.39 -4.34
N ASP A 99 -17.57 -0.89 -3.79
CA ASP A 99 -17.87 -2.32 -3.67
C ASP A 99 -18.03 -3.02 -5.03
N ARG A 100 -18.58 -2.33 -6.03
CA ARG A 100 -18.75 -2.85 -7.39
C ARG A 100 -17.54 -2.64 -8.30
N SER A 101 -16.53 -1.92 -7.85
CA SER A 101 -15.32 -1.61 -8.61
C SER A 101 -14.18 -2.60 -8.32
N ASN A 102 -13.05 -2.41 -8.99
CA ASN A 102 -11.81 -3.12 -8.71
C ASN A 102 -10.99 -2.51 -7.55
N PHE A 103 -11.61 -1.68 -6.70
CA PHE A 103 -10.91 -0.91 -5.66
C PHE A 103 -10.08 -1.78 -4.73
N ALA A 104 -10.66 -2.84 -4.15
CA ALA A 104 -9.98 -3.66 -3.16
C ALA A 104 -8.73 -4.37 -3.73
N LEU A 105 -8.79 -4.81 -4.98
CA LEU A 105 -7.67 -5.46 -5.66
C LEU A 105 -6.50 -4.49 -5.89
N GLU A 106 -6.81 -3.34 -6.48
CA GLU A 106 -5.80 -2.33 -6.81
C GLU A 106 -5.24 -1.66 -5.54
N MET A 107 -6.06 -1.50 -4.51
CA MET A 107 -5.63 -0.95 -3.23
C MET A 107 -4.66 -1.89 -2.51
N HIS A 108 -4.93 -3.20 -2.51
CA HIS A 108 -4.01 -4.20 -1.98
C HIS A 108 -2.65 -4.14 -2.70
N GLN A 109 -2.65 -4.05 -4.03
CA GLN A 109 -1.42 -3.91 -4.82
C GLN A 109 -0.66 -2.63 -4.47
N ALA A 110 -1.36 -1.49 -4.30
CA ALA A 110 -0.74 -0.24 -3.89
C ALA A 110 -0.18 -0.30 -2.46
N PHE A 111 -0.81 -1.08 -1.55
CA PHE A 111 -0.26 -1.34 -0.22
C PHE A 111 0.96 -2.25 -0.25
N LEU A 112 1.05 -3.21 -1.17
CA LEU A 112 2.29 -3.99 -1.37
C LEU A 112 3.45 -3.09 -1.77
N ASP A 113 3.25 -2.18 -2.73
CA ASP A 113 4.26 -1.19 -3.11
C ASP A 113 4.64 -0.27 -1.93
N LEU A 114 3.66 0.15 -1.13
CA LEU A 114 3.89 0.94 0.08
C LEU A 114 4.77 0.21 1.10
N VAL A 115 4.52 -1.07 1.33
CA VAL A 115 5.27 -1.90 2.28
C VAL A 115 6.69 -2.15 1.77
N VAL A 116 6.85 -2.49 0.50
CA VAL A 116 8.14 -2.86 -0.09
C VAL A 116 9.01 -1.64 -0.35
N ALA A 117 8.49 -0.65 -1.07
CA ALA A 117 9.26 0.51 -1.52
C ALA A 117 9.01 1.78 -0.69
N GLY A 118 8.01 1.78 0.20
CA GLY A 118 7.67 2.90 1.06
C GLY A 118 6.77 3.96 0.42
N THR A 119 6.39 3.80 -0.83
CA THR A 119 5.51 4.71 -1.57
C THR A 119 4.56 3.90 -2.42
N GLY A 120 3.27 4.16 -2.29
CA GLY A 120 2.22 3.61 -3.13
C GLY A 120 1.60 4.70 -4.02
N ILE A 121 1.10 4.33 -5.18
CA ILE A 121 0.42 5.24 -6.11
C ILE A 121 -0.83 4.56 -6.64
N LEU A 122 -1.96 5.22 -6.49
CA LEU A 122 -3.25 4.79 -7.01
C LEU A 122 -3.76 5.82 -8.02
N LEU A 123 -4.05 5.39 -9.24
CA LEU A 123 -4.73 6.20 -10.25
C LEU A 123 -6.23 5.95 -10.14
N VAL A 124 -7.02 7.02 -10.06
CA VAL A 124 -8.49 6.99 -9.99
C VAL A 124 -9.08 7.67 -11.21
N GLU A 125 -9.67 6.88 -12.07
CA GLU A 125 -10.28 7.32 -13.33
C GLU A 125 -11.79 7.09 -13.31
N GLU A 126 -12.50 7.80 -14.17
CA GLU A 126 -13.89 7.51 -14.48
C GLU A 126 -13.94 6.24 -15.34
N ALA A 127 -14.78 5.29 -14.95
CA ALA A 127 -14.97 4.07 -15.69
C ALA A 127 -15.71 4.32 -17.03
N PRO A 128 -15.40 3.57 -18.09
CA PRO A 128 -16.14 3.63 -19.35
C PRO A 128 -17.63 3.35 -19.15
N PRO A 129 -18.51 3.90 -20.02
CA PRO A 129 -19.92 3.57 -19.98
C PRO A 129 -20.18 2.07 -20.13
N GLY A 130 -21.07 1.52 -19.28
CA GLY A 130 -21.42 0.10 -19.26
C GLY A 130 -20.70 -0.73 -18.21
N GLU A 131 -19.71 -0.19 -17.50
CA GLU A 131 -19.12 -0.82 -16.32
C GLU A 131 -20.06 -0.76 -15.10
N ALA A 132 -19.94 -1.72 -14.18
CA ALA A 132 -20.77 -1.82 -12.98
C ALA A 132 -20.59 -0.64 -11.99
N SER A 133 -19.45 0.00 -12.04
CA SER A 133 -19.10 1.18 -11.22
C SER A 133 -18.70 2.35 -12.11
N ALA A 134 -18.98 3.57 -11.66
CA ALA A 134 -18.48 4.80 -12.28
C ALA A 134 -16.96 5.02 -12.04
N LEU A 135 -16.37 4.26 -11.13
CA LEU A 135 -15.01 4.40 -10.66
C LEU A 135 -14.14 3.23 -11.14
N ARG A 136 -12.95 3.55 -11.62
CA ARG A 136 -11.93 2.58 -11.99
C ARG A 136 -10.62 2.95 -11.31
N PHE A 137 -9.95 1.95 -10.77
CA PHE A 137 -8.70 2.11 -10.03
C PHE A 137 -7.57 1.38 -10.75
N THR A 138 -6.34 1.90 -10.59
CA THR A 138 -5.13 1.25 -11.11
C THR A 138 -3.99 1.54 -10.14
N ALA A 139 -3.41 0.50 -9.56
CA ALA A 139 -2.16 0.61 -8.84
C ALA A 139 -1.03 0.89 -9.85
N VAL A 140 -0.35 2.02 -9.71
CA VAL A 140 0.70 2.42 -10.64
C VAL A 140 2.05 2.00 -10.08
N PRO A 141 2.77 1.07 -10.75
CA PRO A 141 4.08 0.64 -10.29
C PRO A 141 5.05 1.81 -10.18
N LEU A 142 5.82 1.88 -9.10
CA LEU A 142 6.78 2.97 -8.88
C LEU A 142 7.81 3.12 -10.00
N ARG A 143 8.17 2.02 -10.69
CA ARG A 143 9.07 2.07 -11.85
C ARG A 143 8.53 2.92 -13.01
N GLU A 144 7.20 3.04 -13.12
CA GLU A 144 6.52 3.81 -14.17
C GLU A 144 6.30 5.27 -13.79
N ALA A 145 6.34 5.60 -12.49
CA ALA A 145 5.99 6.92 -11.98
C ALA A 145 7.19 7.66 -11.38
N VAL A 146 7.27 8.94 -11.66
CA VAL A 146 8.21 9.88 -11.04
C VAL A 146 7.41 10.95 -10.35
N LEU A 147 7.74 11.21 -9.09
CA LEU A 147 7.00 12.12 -8.23
C LEU A 147 7.83 13.35 -7.90
N GLU A 148 7.15 14.48 -7.73
CA GLU A 148 7.73 15.68 -7.16
C GLU A 148 6.85 16.19 -6.02
N GLU A 149 7.50 16.69 -4.98
CA GLU A 149 6.85 17.29 -3.82
C GLU A 149 6.62 18.78 -4.07
N GLY A 150 5.39 19.25 -3.87
CA GLY A 150 5.06 20.65 -3.93
C GLY A 150 5.42 21.41 -2.65
N PRO A 151 5.23 22.74 -2.63
CA PRO A 151 5.56 23.60 -1.47
C PRO A 151 4.83 23.22 -0.18
N SER A 152 3.68 22.55 -0.28
CA SER A 152 2.90 22.05 0.86
C SER A 152 3.41 20.73 1.44
N GLY A 153 4.45 20.13 0.87
CA GLY A 153 4.96 18.83 1.27
C GLY A 153 4.13 17.64 0.74
N ARG A 154 3.16 17.89 -0.15
CA ARG A 154 2.36 16.85 -0.81
C ARG A 154 3.01 16.41 -2.12
N LEU A 155 2.77 15.15 -2.48
CA LEU A 155 3.15 14.61 -3.79
C LEU A 155 2.07 14.99 -4.81
N ASP A 156 2.13 16.22 -5.29
CA ASP A 156 1.10 16.82 -6.13
C ASP A 156 1.44 16.82 -7.62
N THR A 157 2.71 16.60 -7.96
CA THR A 157 3.18 16.48 -9.33
C THR A 157 3.62 15.06 -9.63
N VAL A 158 2.97 14.45 -10.61
CA VAL A 158 3.18 13.05 -10.99
C VAL A 158 3.47 12.96 -12.48
N PHE A 159 4.54 12.26 -12.84
CA PHE A 159 4.84 11.86 -14.21
C PHE A 159 4.77 10.35 -14.31
N ARG A 160 3.89 9.81 -15.13
CA ARG A 160 3.84 8.38 -15.45
C ARG A 160 4.42 8.13 -16.83
N ALA A 161 5.42 7.29 -16.92
CA ALA A 161 6.03 6.86 -18.17
C ALA A 161 5.51 5.47 -18.54
N ALA A 162 4.72 5.39 -19.60
CA ALA A 162 4.22 4.12 -20.14
C ALA A 162 4.86 3.84 -21.50
N ARG A 163 5.03 2.55 -21.83
CA ARG A 163 5.43 2.09 -23.15
C ARG A 163 4.26 1.37 -23.80
N LEU A 164 3.63 2.00 -24.77
CA LEU A 164 2.41 1.52 -25.43
C LEU A 164 2.74 1.06 -26.86
N SER A 165 2.07 -0.02 -27.30
CA SER A 165 2.06 -0.37 -28.73
C SER A 165 1.26 0.66 -29.52
N GLY A 166 1.41 0.73 -30.84
CA GLY A 166 0.64 1.64 -31.68
C GLY A 166 -0.88 1.43 -31.54
N ALA A 167 -1.33 0.19 -31.47
CA ALA A 167 -2.74 -0.16 -31.24
C ALA A 167 -3.24 0.34 -29.86
N ALA A 168 -2.46 0.12 -28.80
CA ALA A 168 -2.81 0.57 -27.46
C ALA A 168 -2.82 2.11 -27.36
N LEU A 169 -1.92 2.77 -28.09
CA LEU A 169 -1.86 4.23 -28.18
C LEU A 169 -3.12 4.78 -28.85
N ALA A 170 -3.52 4.22 -30.00
CA ALA A 170 -4.72 4.62 -30.72
C ALA A 170 -6.00 4.36 -29.90
N ALA A 171 -6.07 3.24 -29.20
CA ALA A 171 -7.20 2.93 -28.33
C ALA A 171 -7.30 3.89 -27.13
N ARG A 172 -6.17 4.26 -26.54
CA ARG A 172 -6.16 5.14 -25.35
C ARG A 172 -6.34 6.62 -25.71
N TYR A 173 -5.85 7.03 -26.89
CA TYR A 173 -5.91 8.43 -27.37
C TYR A 173 -6.49 8.52 -28.79
N PRO A 174 -7.78 8.20 -28.98
CA PRO A 174 -8.38 8.09 -30.32
C PRO A 174 -8.43 9.42 -31.10
N ALA A 175 -8.40 10.55 -30.38
CA ALA A 175 -8.41 11.88 -30.98
C ALA A 175 -7.00 12.46 -31.24
N ALA A 176 -5.93 11.74 -30.87
CA ALA A 176 -4.58 12.26 -30.97
C ALA A 176 -4.04 12.21 -32.41
N PRO A 177 -3.25 13.22 -32.85
CA PRO A 177 -2.53 13.18 -34.11
C PRO A 177 -1.35 12.20 -33.99
N LEU A 178 -1.59 10.91 -34.25
CA LEU A 178 -0.56 9.91 -34.18
C LEU A 178 0.39 9.98 -35.40
N PRO A 179 1.72 9.90 -35.19
CA PRO A 179 2.67 9.84 -36.30
C PRO A 179 2.46 8.54 -37.11
N PRO A 180 2.74 8.55 -38.44
CA PRO A 180 2.51 7.40 -39.34
C PRO A 180 3.16 6.09 -38.86
N ALA A 181 4.34 6.18 -38.22
CA ALA A 181 5.02 5.03 -37.62
C ALA A 181 4.27 4.39 -36.45
N ALA A 182 3.38 5.12 -35.79
CA ALA A 182 2.56 4.59 -34.71
C ALA A 182 1.23 4.00 -35.21
N SER A 183 0.81 4.35 -36.43
CA SER A 183 -0.43 3.89 -37.06
C SER A 183 -0.25 2.73 -38.03
N ALA A 184 0.97 2.43 -38.49
CA ALA A 184 1.25 1.33 -39.40
C ALA A 184 1.32 0.00 -38.66
N GLY A 185 0.59 -1.01 -39.12
CA GLY A 185 0.46 -2.34 -38.50
C GLY A 185 1.77 -3.17 -38.43
N GLU A 186 2.86 -2.69 -38.97
CA GLU A 186 4.19 -3.34 -38.87
C GLU A 186 4.85 -3.17 -37.49
N ALA A 187 4.27 -2.39 -36.58
CA ALA A 187 4.88 -1.96 -35.35
C ALA A 187 4.23 -2.55 -34.08
N GLU A 188 3.68 -3.77 -34.13
CA GLU A 188 3.18 -4.44 -32.91
C GLU A 188 4.31 -4.65 -31.88
N ALA A 189 5.56 -4.76 -32.35
CA ALA A 189 6.77 -4.81 -31.53
C ALA A 189 7.29 -3.43 -31.09
N ALA A 190 6.93 -2.33 -31.80
CA ALA A 190 7.40 -0.99 -31.48
C ALA A 190 6.65 -0.45 -30.25
N ARG A 191 7.40 -0.09 -29.22
CA ARG A 191 6.88 0.48 -27.99
C ARG A 191 7.11 1.99 -27.97
N HIS A 192 6.04 2.75 -28.04
CA HIS A 192 6.06 4.22 -27.97
C HIS A 192 6.07 4.69 -26.53
N ARG A 193 7.02 5.57 -26.20
CA ARG A 193 7.12 6.14 -24.85
C ARG A 193 6.18 7.31 -24.71
N VAL A 194 5.19 7.16 -23.83
CA VAL A 194 4.24 8.21 -23.44
C VAL A 194 4.54 8.65 -22.03
N ILE A 195 4.53 9.96 -21.80
CA ILE A 195 4.61 10.56 -20.46
C ILE A 195 3.30 11.27 -20.18
N GLU A 196 2.55 10.74 -19.22
CA GLU A 196 1.37 11.35 -18.64
C GLU A 196 1.83 12.22 -17.46
N ALA A 197 1.60 13.53 -17.53
CA ALA A 197 1.97 14.47 -16.49
C ALA A 197 0.74 15.09 -15.86
N VAL A 198 0.71 15.11 -14.52
CA VAL A 198 -0.29 15.85 -13.73
C VAL A 198 0.45 16.76 -12.77
N TRP A 199 0.03 18.01 -12.70
CA TRP A 199 0.62 19.02 -11.81
C TRP A 199 -0.45 19.97 -11.28
N PRO A 200 -0.25 20.59 -10.08
CA PRO A 200 -1.22 21.50 -9.50
C PRO A 200 -1.37 22.80 -10.30
N GLU A 201 -2.58 23.32 -10.36
CA GLU A 201 -2.96 24.62 -10.87
C GLU A 201 -3.83 25.33 -9.81
N ARG A 202 -4.11 26.65 -9.98
CA ARG A 202 -4.86 27.45 -8.99
C ARG A 202 -6.22 26.85 -8.60
N ALA A 203 -6.87 26.14 -9.51
CA ALA A 203 -8.17 25.50 -9.29
C ALA A 203 -8.10 24.04 -9.76
N GLY A 204 -7.45 23.17 -8.96
CA GLY A 204 -7.34 21.75 -9.27
C GLY A 204 -5.98 21.35 -9.85
N SER A 205 -5.99 20.43 -10.82
CA SER A 205 -4.78 19.88 -11.45
C SER A 205 -4.89 19.90 -12.96
N ARG A 206 -3.80 20.16 -13.63
CA ARG A 206 -3.68 20.08 -15.09
C ARG A 206 -3.07 18.74 -15.49
N PHE A 207 -3.54 18.19 -16.58
CA PHE A 207 -3.08 16.95 -17.17
C PHE A 207 -2.60 17.19 -18.60
N MET A 208 -1.52 16.53 -18.98
CA MET A 208 -1.07 16.43 -20.35
C MET A 208 -0.39 15.08 -20.58
N ALA A 209 -0.78 14.40 -21.66
CA ALA A 209 -0.11 13.20 -22.14
C ALA A 209 0.76 13.57 -23.36
N VAL A 210 2.03 13.23 -23.30
CA VAL A 210 3.02 13.57 -24.32
C VAL A 210 3.68 12.32 -24.85
N LEU A 211 3.66 12.14 -26.17
CA LEU A 211 4.45 11.12 -26.86
C LEU A 211 5.86 11.66 -27.11
N ALA A 212 6.86 10.96 -26.63
CA ALA A 212 8.27 11.25 -26.94
C ALA A 212 8.63 10.65 -28.30
N ALA A 213 8.45 11.43 -29.37
CA ALA A 213 8.78 11.03 -30.73
C ALA A 213 10.10 11.66 -31.19
N ASP A 214 10.79 11.02 -32.15
CA ASP A 214 12.11 11.46 -32.67
C ASP A 214 12.08 12.86 -33.31
N ARG A 215 10.94 13.26 -33.88
CA ARG A 215 10.74 14.57 -34.52
C ARG A 215 10.28 15.66 -33.57
N GLY A 216 10.26 15.41 -32.27
CA GLY A 216 9.79 16.27 -31.21
C GLY A 216 8.56 15.72 -30.48
N PRO A 217 8.23 16.27 -29.30
CA PRO A 217 7.11 15.79 -28.51
C PRO A 217 5.77 16.07 -29.19
N VAL A 218 4.85 15.10 -29.13
CA VAL A 218 3.49 15.22 -29.64
C VAL A 218 2.51 15.19 -28.47
N VAL A 219 1.62 16.16 -28.36
CA VAL A 219 0.54 16.15 -27.36
C VAL A 219 -0.53 15.17 -27.81
N LEU A 220 -0.80 14.17 -26.95
CA LEU A 220 -1.82 13.15 -27.20
C LEU A 220 -3.16 13.54 -26.59
N ALA A 221 -3.13 14.12 -25.40
CA ALA A 221 -4.31 14.59 -24.68
C ALA A 221 -3.91 15.69 -23.70
N GLU A 222 -4.82 16.61 -23.44
CA GLU A 222 -4.70 17.59 -22.36
C GLU A 222 -6.05 17.78 -21.67
N GLY A 223 -6.01 18.19 -20.39
CA GLY A 223 -7.22 18.38 -19.63
C GLY A 223 -6.98 19.01 -18.25
N ARG A 224 -8.07 19.14 -17.51
CA ARG A 224 -8.06 19.62 -16.13
C ARG A 224 -8.90 18.70 -15.27
N PHE A 225 -8.45 18.52 -14.04
CA PHE A 225 -9.18 17.80 -13.02
C PHE A 225 -9.42 18.72 -11.83
N ALA A 226 -10.58 18.62 -11.19
CA ALA A 226 -10.84 19.29 -9.93
C ALA A 226 -9.92 18.75 -8.83
N GLU A 227 -9.74 17.43 -8.80
CA GLU A 227 -8.85 16.72 -7.90
C GLU A 227 -7.82 15.91 -8.69
N ASN A 228 -6.59 15.79 -8.15
CA ASN A 228 -5.52 15.01 -8.79
C ASN A 228 -5.96 13.54 -8.97
N PRO A 229 -5.93 12.97 -10.19
CA PRO A 229 -6.28 11.57 -10.41
C PRO A 229 -5.24 10.59 -9.86
N PHE A 230 -3.99 11.00 -9.69
CA PHE A 230 -2.93 10.20 -9.07
C PHE A 230 -2.86 10.50 -7.58
N ILE A 231 -3.07 9.50 -6.76
CA ILE A 231 -2.98 9.57 -5.31
C ILE A 231 -1.70 8.86 -4.91
N ALA A 232 -0.67 9.64 -4.60
CA ALA A 232 0.62 9.14 -4.15
C ALA A 232 0.74 9.31 -2.64
N PHE A 233 1.13 8.27 -1.94
CA PHE A 233 1.19 8.22 -0.48
C PHE A 233 2.40 7.46 0.02
N ARG A 234 2.86 7.80 1.23
CA ARG A 234 4.14 7.35 1.79
C ARG A 234 3.94 6.66 3.14
N TRP A 235 4.76 5.65 3.40
CA TRP A 235 4.83 5.00 4.71
C TRP A 235 5.49 5.92 5.76
N LEU A 236 6.75 6.23 5.56
CA LEU A 236 7.52 7.13 6.41
C LEU A 236 8.21 8.19 5.54
N LYS A 237 7.93 9.46 5.80
CA LYS A 237 8.63 10.58 5.16
C LYS A 237 9.86 10.96 5.97
N VAL A 238 11.01 11.01 5.31
CA VAL A 238 12.23 11.58 5.85
C VAL A 238 12.40 13.00 5.30
N PRO A 239 12.75 14.01 6.13
CA PRO A 239 12.99 15.35 5.64
C PRO A 239 14.03 15.38 4.51
N GLY A 240 13.71 16.11 3.43
CA GLY A 240 14.57 16.21 2.25
C GLY A 240 14.40 15.07 1.24
N GLU A 241 13.63 14.03 1.54
CA GLU A 241 13.31 12.95 0.61
C GLU A 241 11.90 13.13 0.04
N VAL A 242 11.76 12.90 -1.27
CA VAL A 242 10.47 12.93 -1.96
C VAL A 242 9.68 11.65 -1.68
N TYR A 243 10.34 10.51 -1.79
CA TYR A 243 9.74 9.19 -1.62
C TYR A 243 9.76 8.74 -0.17
N GLY A 244 8.83 7.87 0.19
CA GLY A 244 8.76 7.27 1.51
C GLY A 244 9.78 6.15 1.71
N ARG A 245 10.07 5.82 2.97
CA ARG A 245 10.84 4.62 3.34
C ARG A 245 9.89 3.55 3.87
N GLY A 246 9.89 2.38 3.24
CA GLY A 246 9.07 1.23 3.64
C GLY A 246 9.69 0.41 4.77
N PRO A 247 8.87 -0.41 5.45
CA PRO A 247 9.36 -1.31 6.50
C PRO A 247 10.31 -2.39 5.95
N VAL A 248 10.13 -2.83 4.69
CA VAL A 248 11.07 -3.77 4.03
C VAL A 248 12.45 -3.15 3.89
N ALA A 249 12.57 -1.91 3.45
CA ALA A 249 13.85 -1.23 3.34
C ALA A 249 14.60 -1.14 4.68
N LYS A 250 13.87 -0.98 5.79
CA LYS A 250 14.42 -1.02 7.13
C LYS A 250 14.93 -2.42 7.53
N ALA A 251 14.19 -3.46 7.17
CA ALA A 251 14.50 -4.85 7.49
C ALA A 251 15.49 -5.50 6.50
N LEU A 252 15.83 -4.83 5.39
CA LEU A 252 16.60 -5.40 4.29
C LEU A 252 17.95 -6.01 4.70
N PRO A 253 18.74 -5.44 5.63
CA PRO A 253 19.97 -6.08 6.11
C PRO A 253 19.72 -7.45 6.76
N ASP A 254 18.68 -7.57 7.58
CA ASP A 254 18.30 -8.82 8.25
C ASP A 254 17.76 -9.84 7.24
N ILE A 255 16.97 -9.38 6.25
CA ILE A 255 16.42 -10.19 5.16
C ILE A 255 17.54 -10.81 4.32
N ARG A 256 18.54 -10.01 3.91
CA ARG A 256 19.70 -10.48 3.16
C ARG A 256 20.50 -11.50 3.97
N THR A 257 20.68 -11.24 5.26
CA THR A 257 21.44 -12.12 6.14
C THR A 257 20.70 -13.45 6.33
N ALA A 258 19.39 -13.44 6.58
CA ALA A 258 18.57 -14.64 6.71
C ALA A 258 18.62 -15.48 5.43
N ASN A 259 18.42 -14.85 4.26
CA ASN A 259 18.50 -15.51 2.97
C ASN A 259 19.86 -16.18 2.75
N LYS A 260 20.96 -15.49 3.11
CA LYS A 260 22.32 -16.04 3.00
C LYS A 260 22.59 -17.16 3.97
N VAL A 261 22.11 -17.09 5.20
CA VAL A 261 22.25 -18.16 6.20
C VAL A 261 21.53 -19.44 5.71
N VAL A 262 20.29 -19.30 5.19
CA VAL A 262 19.55 -20.46 4.66
C VAL A 262 20.28 -21.06 3.46
N GLU A 263 20.79 -20.24 2.53
CA GLU A 263 21.61 -20.72 1.41
C GLU A 263 22.80 -21.55 1.89
N LEU A 264 23.54 -21.05 2.88
CA LEU A 264 24.71 -21.73 3.43
C LEU A 264 24.35 -23.04 4.15
N VAL A 265 23.25 -23.04 4.92
CA VAL A 265 22.70 -24.23 5.58
C VAL A 265 22.35 -25.30 4.54
N LEU A 266 21.64 -24.92 3.47
CA LEU A 266 21.27 -25.85 2.39
C LEU A 266 22.49 -26.41 1.66
N LYS A 267 23.51 -25.57 1.38
CA LYS A 267 24.76 -26.02 0.79
C LYS A 267 25.51 -27.00 1.68
N ASN A 268 25.61 -26.69 2.97
CA ASN A 268 26.24 -27.60 3.96
C ASN A 268 25.44 -28.90 4.10
N ALA A 269 24.11 -28.84 4.12
CA ALA A 269 23.27 -30.04 4.16
C ALA A 269 23.45 -30.89 2.89
N SER A 270 23.58 -30.29 1.72
CA SER A 270 23.87 -30.98 0.47
C SER A 270 25.24 -31.67 0.51
N ILE A 271 26.27 -30.98 1.02
CA ILE A 271 27.61 -31.57 1.20
C ILE A 271 27.57 -32.72 2.20
N ALA A 272 26.84 -32.56 3.31
CA ALA A 272 26.70 -33.62 4.30
C ALA A 272 25.93 -34.84 3.75
N ALA A 273 24.93 -34.61 2.89
CA ALA A 273 24.12 -35.70 2.29
C ALA A 273 24.87 -36.45 1.16
N THR A 274 25.65 -35.71 0.34
CA THR A 274 26.41 -36.31 -0.78
C THR A 274 27.81 -36.79 -0.38
N GLY A 275 28.36 -36.20 0.68
CA GLY A 275 29.74 -36.42 1.13
C GLY A 275 30.78 -35.76 0.19
N ILE A 276 31.79 -35.20 0.78
CA ILE A 276 33.03 -34.90 0.06
C ILE A 276 34.06 -35.93 0.50
N TRP A 277 34.65 -36.57 -0.48
CA TRP A 277 35.59 -37.63 -0.20
C TRP A 277 37.00 -37.18 -0.57
N GLN A 278 37.95 -37.49 0.32
CA GLN A 278 39.36 -37.32 0.02
C GLN A 278 39.92 -38.67 -0.40
N ALA A 279 40.74 -38.64 -1.43
CA ALA A 279 41.48 -39.80 -1.89
C ALA A 279 42.97 -39.48 -1.92
N ASP A 280 43.81 -40.43 -1.53
CA ASP A 280 45.26 -40.32 -1.73
C ASP A 280 45.55 -40.42 -3.24
N ASP A 281 46.43 -39.57 -3.75
CA ASP A 281 46.88 -39.61 -5.17
C ASP A 281 47.94 -40.70 -5.26
N ASP A 282 47.52 -41.96 -5.26
CA ASP A 282 48.36 -43.15 -5.32
C ASP A 282 48.43 -43.79 -6.70
N GLY A 283 47.82 -43.15 -7.71
CA GLY A 283 47.76 -43.61 -9.11
C GLY A 283 46.85 -44.85 -9.32
N VAL A 284 46.24 -45.41 -8.25
CA VAL A 284 45.33 -46.55 -8.33
C VAL A 284 43.86 -46.11 -8.43
N LEU A 285 43.53 -45.04 -7.72
CA LEU A 285 42.18 -44.53 -7.63
C LEU A 285 41.97 -43.37 -8.62
N ASN A 286 41.17 -43.60 -9.65
CA ASN A 286 40.82 -42.55 -10.58
C ASN A 286 39.46 -41.87 -10.19
N PRO A 287 39.48 -40.63 -9.72
CA PRO A 287 38.25 -39.95 -9.27
C PRO A 287 37.16 -39.87 -10.33
N ALA A 288 37.54 -39.88 -11.63
CA ALA A 288 36.57 -39.80 -12.72
C ALA A 288 35.81 -41.11 -12.99
N THR A 289 36.29 -42.24 -12.46
CA THR A 289 35.68 -43.56 -12.69
C THR A 289 35.05 -44.17 -11.42
N VAL A 290 35.31 -43.58 -10.27
CA VAL A 290 34.75 -44.07 -9.02
C VAL A 290 33.24 -43.69 -8.94
N ARG A 291 32.38 -44.70 -8.79
CA ARG A 291 30.95 -44.53 -8.54
C ARG A 291 30.65 -44.95 -7.10
N LEU A 292 30.02 -44.06 -6.36
CA LEU A 292 29.54 -44.32 -4.98
C LEU A 292 28.13 -44.88 -5.05
N GLU A 293 27.99 -46.13 -5.49
CA GLU A 293 26.73 -46.86 -5.58
C GLU A 293 26.70 -48.00 -4.56
N PRO A 294 25.55 -48.41 -4.02
CA PRO A 294 25.44 -49.57 -3.13
C PRO A 294 26.00 -50.83 -3.82
N GLY A 295 26.94 -51.47 -3.19
CA GLY A 295 27.62 -52.69 -3.73
C GLY A 295 28.82 -52.44 -4.64
N ALA A 296 29.23 -51.20 -4.87
CA ALA A 296 30.41 -50.87 -5.65
C ALA A 296 31.71 -51.34 -4.92
N ILE A 297 32.62 -51.96 -5.65
CA ILE A 297 33.96 -52.35 -5.13
C ILE A 297 34.94 -51.29 -5.63
N ILE A 298 35.52 -50.53 -4.71
CA ILE A 298 36.48 -49.47 -4.97
C ILE A 298 37.88 -49.98 -4.70
N PRO A 299 38.77 -50.05 -5.71
CA PRO A 299 40.15 -50.54 -5.50
C PRO A 299 40.93 -49.55 -4.63
N LYS A 300 41.79 -50.07 -3.75
CA LYS A 300 42.65 -49.33 -2.84
C LYS A 300 44.07 -49.83 -2.93
N ALA A 301 45.06 -48.94 -3.01
CA ALA A 301 46.48 -49.30 -2.96
C ALA A 301 46.87 -49.79 -1.54
N PRO A 302 47.79 -50.75 -1.42
CA PRO A 302 48.32 -51.13 -0.14
C PRO A 302 48.99 -49.95 0.57
N GLY A 303 48.51 -49.61 1.79
CA GLY A 303 49.02 -48.47 2.56
C GLY A 303 48.31 -47.13 2.37
N SER A 304 47.41 -46.98 1.39
CA SER A 304 46.59 -45.80 1.20
C SER A 304 45.44 -45.79 2.23
N SER A 305 45.03 -44.59 2.66
CA SER A 305 43.83 -44.41 3.51
C SER A 305 42.54 -44.72 2.76
N GLY A 306 42.59 -44.80 1.41
CA GLY A 306 41.45 -44.98 0.53
C GLY A 306 40.58 -43.71 0.48
N LEU A 307 39.29 -43.89 0.33
CA LEU A 307 38.32 -42.78 0.39
C LEU A 307 37.99 -42.48 1.85
N THR A 308 38.35 -41.30 2.31
CA THR A 308 37.99 -40.81 3.65
C THR A 308 36.98 -39.66 3.52
N PRO A 309 35.89 -39.67 4.27
CA PRO A 309 34.96 -38.58 4.25
C PRO A 309 35.55 -37.30 4.82
N LEU A 310 35.48 -36.20 4.11
CA LEU A 310 35.84 -34.90 4.64
C LEU A 310 34.71 -34.44 5.57
N ALA A 311 35.05 -34.28 6.85
CA ALA A 311 34.05 -33.78 7.82
C ALA A 311 33.61 -32.39 7.43
N ALA A 312 32.31 -32.19 7.20
CA ALA A 312 31.75 -30.88 6.95
C ALA A 312 31.83 -30.06 8.25
N PRO A 313 32.62 -28.94 8.27
CA PRO A 313 32.67 -28.11 9.45
C PRO A 313 31.38 -27.26 9.50
N GLY A 314 30.42 -27.58 10.35
CA GLY A 314 29.22 -26.78 10.52
C GLY A 314 28.49 -27.12 11.84
N ASN A 315 28.26 -26.10 12.65
CA ASN A 315 27.37 -26.22 13.79
C ASN A 315 25.98 -25.74 13.38
N PHE A 316 25.09 -26.68 13.01
CA PHE A 316 23.73 -26.39 12.58
C PHE A 316 22.88 -25.71 13.66
N ASP A 317 23.15 -26.05 14.95
CA ASP A 317 22.38 -25.55 16.10
C ASP A 317 22.53 -24.01 16.23
N VAL A 318 23.77 -23.52 16.10
CA VAL A 318 24.04 -22.06 16.13
C VAL A 318 23.39 -21.34 14.93
N SER A 319 23.49 -21.93 13.73
CA SER A 319 22.86 -21.38 12.53
C SER A 319 21.34 -21.30 12.68
N GLN A 320 20.70 -22.31 13.27
CA GLN A 320 19.27 -22.36 13.50
C GLN A 320 18.83 -21.29 14.53
N LEU A 321 19.60 -21.11 15.62
CA LEU A 321 19.33 -20.09 16.63
C LEU A 321 19.38 -18.68 16.02
N VAL A 322 20.45 -18.37 15.26
CA VAL A 322 20.62 -17.08 14.56
C VAL A 322 19.50 -16.85 13.55
N LEU A 323 19.13 -17.89 12.80
CA LEU A 323 18.05 -17.78 11.80
C LEU A 323 16.70 -17.50 12.45
N ASN A 324 16.38 -18.13 13.57
CA ASN A 324 15.13 -17.87 14.29
C ASN A 324 15.08 -16.43 14.82
N ASP A 325 16.19 -15.90 15.35
CA ASP A 325 16.27 -14.50 15.78
C ASP A 325 16.08 -13.54 14.60
N LEU A 326 16.75 -13.78 13.48
CA LEU A 326 16.60 -12.95 12.27
C LEU A 326 15.15 -12.96 11.75
N ARG A 327 14.51 -14.13 11.69
CA ARG A 327 13.11 -14.26 11.28
C ARG A 327 12.16 -13.53 12.23
N ALA A 328 12.39 -13.61 13.55
CA ALA A 328 11.61 -12.87 14.54
C ALA A 328 11.78 -11.34 14.34
N ARG A 329 13.00 -10.86 14.12
CA ARG A 329 13.28 -9.45 13.85
C ARG A 329 12.62 -8.97 12.54
N ILE A 330 12.66 -9.76 11.48
CA ILE A 330 11.99 -9.46 10.20
C ILE A 330 10.48 -9.34 10.41
N ARG A 331 9.84 -10.33 11.07
CA ARG A 331 8.40 -10.28 11.37
C ARG A 331 8.03 -9.07 12.23
N ALA A 332 8.82 -8.77 13.26
CA ALA A 332 8.61 -7.61 14.11
C ALA A 332 8.74 -6.29 13.35
N ALA A 333 9.72 -6.16 12.43
CA ALA A 333 9.92 -4.98 11.60
C ALA A 333 8.77 -4.76 10.60
N LEU A 334 8.19 -5.85 10.09
CA LEU A 334 7.04 -5.88 9.18
C LEU A 334 5.70 -5.97 9.92
N LEU A 335 5.69 -5.88 11.26
CA LEU A 335 4.49 -5.93 12.11
C LEU A 335 3.65 -7.21 11.94
N ALA A 336 4.20 -8.28 11.36
CA ALA A 336 3.46 -9.50 11.06
C ALA A 336 2.95 -10.19 12.33
N ASP A 337 3.76 -10.26 13.38
CA ASP A 337 3.37 -10.88 14.66
C ASP A 337 2.32 -10.06 15.44
N ARG A 338 2.12 -8.80 15.05
CA ARG A 338 1.22 -7.86 15.75
C ARG A 338 -0.10 -7.63 15.04
N LEU A 339 -0.13 -7.80 13.72
CA LEU A 339 -1.31 -7.60 12.87
C LEU A 339 -1.90 -8.93 12.36
N GLY A 340 -1.16 -10.03 12.48
CA GLY A 340 -1.59 -11.35 12.04
C GLY A 340 -2.62 -12.00 12.96
N PRO A 341 -3.38 -12.99 12.47
CA PRO A 341 -4.25 -13.82 13.30
C PRO A 341 -3.38 -14.73 14.16
N GLU A 342 -3.13 -14.37 15.41
CA GLU A 342 -2.60 -15.31 16.40
C GLU A 342 -3.74 -16.15 16.99
N GLY A 343 -3.52 -17.47 16.98
CA GLY A 343 -4.21 -18.48 17.79
C GLY A 343 -5.74 -18.48 17.70
N ARG A 344 -6.30 -19.60 17.32
CA ARG A 344 -7.74 -19.88 17.31
C ARG A 344 -8.40 -19.97 18.71
N GLU A 345 -7.83 -19.35 19.73
CA GLU A 345 -8.49 -19.21 21.01
C GLU A 345 -9.45 -18.04 20.94
N SER A 346 -10.65 -18.22 21.45
CA SER A 346 -11.71 -17.22 21.48
C SER A 346 -11.25 -15.97 22.24
N MET A 347 -10.77 -14.97 21.50
CA MET A 347 -10.41 -13.67 22.08
C MET A 347 -11.65 -13.00 22.65
N THR A 348 -11.54 -12.46 23.84
CA THR A 348 -12.60 -11.64 24.42
C THR A 348 -12.74 -10.31 23.67
N ALA A 349 -13.93 -9.70 23.68
CA ALA A 349 -14.14 -8.39 23.06
C ALA A 349 -13.16 -7.33 23.59
N THR A 350 -12.73 -7.43 24.84
CA THR A 350 -11.75 -6.53 25.46
C THR A 350 -10.35 -6.74 24.88
N GLU A 351 -9.91 -7.96 24.67
CA GLU A 351 -8.60 -8.27 24.04
C GLU A 351 -8.54 -7.78 22.59
N VAL A 352 -9.61 -7.94 21.82
CA VAL A 352 -9.72 -7.40 20.46
C VAL A 352 -9.56 -5.88 20.48
N LEU A 353 -10.20 -5.19 21.43
CA LEU A 353 -10.10 -3.74 21.60
C LEU A 353 -8.69 -3.28 21.98
N GLU A 354 -8.07 -4.00 22.91
CA GLU A 354 -6.74 -3.65 23.39
C GLU A 354 -5.66 -3.86 22.32
N ARG A 355 -5.80 -4.92 21.52
CA ARG A 355 -4.94 -5.21 20.38
C ARG A 355 -5.09 -4.15 19.27
N ALA A 356 -6.30 -3.77 18.94
CA ALA A 356 -6.56 -2.71 17.97
C ALA A 356 -6.04 -1.35 18.46
N ALA A 357 -6.11 -1.06 19.78
CA ALA A 357 -5.51 0.12 20.38
C ALA A 357 -3.96 0.10 20.31
N GLN A 358 -3.33 -1.07 20.49
CA GLN A 358 -1.90 -1.24 20.32
C GLN A 358 -1.49 -1.04 18.85
N THR A 359 -2.24 -1.59 17.90
CA THR A 359 -2.05 -1.38 16.46
C THR A 359 -2.14 0.09 16.08
N ALA A 360 -3.15 0.81 16.63
CA ALA A 360 -3.32 2.24 16.44
C ALA A 360 -2.10 3.05 16.93
N ARG A 361 -1.54 2.67 18.08
CA ARG A 361 -0.34 3.33 18.63
C ARG A 361 0.90 3.05 17.79
N LEU A 362 1.05 1.83 17.28
CA LEU A 362 2.19 1.45 16.43
C LEU A 362 2.16 2.13 15.06
N LEU A 363 0.97 2.23 14.47
CA LEU A 363 0.77 2.89 13.17
C LEU A 363 0.55 4.40 13.29
N GLY A 364 0.47 4.98 14.50
CA GLY A 364 -0.06 6.32 14.75
C GLY A 364 0.43 7.42 13.81
N ALA A 365 1.74 7.59 13.64
CA ALA A 365 2.28 8.59 12.71
C ALA A 365 2.06 8.21 11.24
N THR A 366 2.19 6.93 10.90
CA THR A 366 1.93 6.40 9.55
C THR A 366 0.45 6.48 9.21
N TYR A 367 -0.44 6.17 10.16
CA TYR A 367 -1.89 6.27 9.97
C TYR A 367 -2.32 7.71 9.66
N GLY A 368 -1.88 8.69 10.46
CA GLY A 368 -2.19 10.11 10.20
C GLY A 368 -1.69 10.57 8.82
N ARG A 369 -0.55 10.06 8.37
CA ARG A 369 -0.03 10.32 7.02
C ARG A 369 -0.91 9.69 5.95
N LEU A 370 -1.28 8.42 6.10
CA LEU A 370 -2.17 7.73 5.16
C LEU A 370 -3.56 8.37 5.11
N GLN A 371 -4.07 8.89 6.23
CA GLN A 371 -5.28 9.69 6.19
C GLN A 371 -5.13 10.94 5.31
N ALA A 372 -4.02 11.67 5.44
CA ALA A 372 -3.79 12.92 4.72
C ALA A 372 -3.36 12.72 3.25
N GLU A 373 -2.52 11.72 2.97
CA GLU A 373 -1.94 11.50 1.64
C GLU A 373 -2.76 10.51 0.79
N LEU A 374 -3.53 9.58 1.41
CA LEU A 374 -4.32 8.56 0.71
C LEU A 374 -5.82 8.77 0.87
N LEU A 375 -6.34 8.60 2.11
CA LEU A 375 -7.79 8.44 2.29
C LEU A 375 -8.57 9.71 1.95
N ALA A 376 -8.12 10.89 2.39
CA ALA A 376 -8.79 12.15 2.09
C ALA A 376 -8.76 12.49 0.58
N PRO A 377 -7.62 12.44 -0.14
CA PRO A 377 -7.58 12.67 -1.58
C PRO A 377 -8.39 11.64 -2.38
N LEU A 378 -8.39 10.37 -1.95
CA LEU A 378 -9.16 9.30 -2.57
C LEU A 378 -10.65 9.60 -2.57
N ILE A 379 -11.21 9.89 -1.40
CA ILE A 379 -12.63 10.21 -1.27
C ILE A 379 -12.97 11.50 -2.03
N ALA A 380 -12.15 12.54 -1.93
CA ALA A 380 -12.37 13.80 -2.67
C ALA A 380 -12.41 13.56 -4.19
N ARG A 381 -11.48 12.76 -4.71
CA ARG A 381 -11.43 12.41 -6.13
C ARG A 381 -12.65 11.60 -6.58
N CYS A 382 -13.04 10.57 -5.82
CA CYS A 382 -14.21 9.75 -6.12
C CYS A 382 -15.50 10.60 -6.11
N LEU A 383 -15.69 11.42 -5.09
CA LEU A 383 -16.83 12.35 -5.02
C LEU A 383 -16.85 13.33 -6.20
N SER A 384 -15.68 13.85 -6.61
CA SER A 384 -15.57 14.73 -7.78
C SER A 384 -16.06 14.07 -9.08
N ILE A 385 -15.77 12.76 -9.26
CA ILE A 385 -16.25 12.00 -10.42
C ILE A 385 -17.77 11.82 -10.35
N LEU A 386 -18.30 11.34 -9.21
CA LEU A 386 -19.73 11.07 -9.04
C LEU A 386 -20.59 12.35 -9.14
N ARG A 387 -20.10 13.48 -8.62
CA ARG A 387 -20.75 14.80 -8.80
C ARG A 387 -20.82 15.21 -10.27
N ARG A 388 -19.74 15.04 -11.02
CA ARG A 388 -19.71 15.37 -12.45
C ARG A 388 -20.70 14.52 -13.24
N ARG A 389 -20.93 13.28 -12.82
CA ARG A 389 -21.93 12.36 -13.41
C ARG A 389 -23.37 12.66 -12.96
N GLY A 390 -23.54 13.50 -11.95
CA GLY A 390 -24.87 13.82 -11.38
C GLY A 390 -25.41 12.72 -10.46
N GLU A 391 -24.59 11.75 -10.03
CA GLU A 391 -24.98 10.65 -9.15
C GLU A 391 -25.01 11.08 -7.68
N ILE A 392 -24.30 12.17 -7.34
CA ILE A 392 -24.28 12.77 -6.01
C ILE A 392 -24.55 14.27 -6.13
N PRO A 393 -25.40 14.86 -5.28
CA PRO A 393 -25.67 16.29 -5.28
C PRO A 393 -24.44 17.11 -4.88
N PRO A 394 -24.37 18.41 -5.19
CA PRO A 394 -23.32 19.29 -4.69
C PRO A 394 -23.31 19.34 -3.16
N LEU A 395 -22.25 18.88 -2.53
CA LEU A 395 -22.08 18.85 -1.06
C LEU A 395 -21.36 20.12 -0.56
N ILE A 396 -21.81 21.29 -1.00
CA ILE A 396 -21.26 22.57 -0.58
C ILE A 396 -22.24 23.22 0.38
N LEU A 397 -21.85 23.34 1.63
CA LEU A 397 -22.56 24.10 2.66
C LEU A 397 -21.72 25.34 3.00
N ASP A 398 -22.27 26.53 2.80
CA ASP A 398 -21.62 27.82 3.10
C ASP A 398 -20.20 27.99 2.52
N GLY A 399 -19.96 27.51 1.30
CA GLY A 399 -18.64 27.58 0.65
C GLY A 399 -17.57 26.67 1.26
N ARG A 400 -17.95 25.77 2.16
CA ARG A 400 -17.07 24.75 2.77
C ARG A 400 -17.51 23.36 2.37
N GLU A 401 -16.53 22.55 2.02
CA GLU A 401 -16.76 21.15 1.67
C GLU A 401 -17.12 20.32 2.89
N ALA A 402 -17.80 19.19 2.67
CA ALA A 402 -18.07 18.19 3.67
C ALA A 402 -16.78 17.68 4.30
N VAL A 403 -16.76 17.48 5.62
CA VAL A 403 -15.62 16.91 6.34
C VAL A 403 -15.70 15.39 6.29
N LEU A 404 -14.60 14.76 5.89
CA LEU A 404 -14.46 13.32 5.91
C LEU A 404 -14.32 12.83 7.35
N ARG A 405 -15.13 11.86 7.74
CA ARG A 405 -15.04 11.13 9.01
C ARG A 405 -14.62 9.69 8.73
N TYR A 406 -13.54 9.26 9.37
CA TYR A 406 -13.08 7.88 9.25
C TYR A 406 -13.87 6.98 10.19
N ARG A 407 -14.36 5.86 9.67
CA ARG A 407 -15.11 4.81 10.38
C ARG A 407 -14.42 3.44 10.29
N SER A 408 -13.15 3.40 9.87
CA SER A 408 -12.37 2.16 9.80
C SER A 408 -12.26 1.50 11.18
N PRO A 409 -11.99 0.18 11.28
CA PRO A 409 -11.76 -0.51 12.55
C PRO A 409 -10.80 0.24 13.46
N LEU A 410 -9.70 0.73 12.90
CA LEU A 410 -8.70 1.52 13.61
C LEU A 410 -9.26 2.86 14.15
N ALA A 411 -10.08 3.57 13.37
CA ALA A 411 -10.74 4.80 13.82
C ALA A 411 -11.81 4.53 14.88
N GLN A 412 -12.54 3.42 14.76
CA GLN A 412 -13.56 3.02 15.74
C GLN A 412 -12.96 2.69 17.10
N VAL A 413 -11.77 2.12 17.16
CA VAL A 413 -11.06 1.85 18.42
C VAL A 413 -10.74 3.13 19.16
N GLN A 414 -10.24 4.15 18.45
CA GLN A 414 -10.01 5.47 19.04
C GLN A 414 -11.33 6.09 19.54
N GLY A 415 -12.38 6.02 18.72
CA GLY A 415 -13.70 6.52 19.10
C GLY A 415 -14.34 5.78 20.29
N ARG A 416 -14.08 4.46 20.43
CA ARG A 416 -14.60 3.69 21.59
C ARG A 416 -13.91 4.06 22.90
N ALA A 417 -12.61 4.37 22.89
CA ALA A 417 -11.92 4.87 24.07
C ALA A 417 -12.52 6.21 24.53
N ASP A 418 -12.81 7.11 23.58
CA ASP A 418 -13.48 8.37 23.87
C ASP A 418 -14.91 8.17 24.35
N ALA A 419 -15.64 7.20 23.75
CA ALA A 419 -17.00 6.85 24.19
C ALA A 419 -17.01 6.25 25.60
N ALA A 420 -16.06 5.39 25.95
CA ALA A 420 -15.92 4.85 27.30
C ALA A 420 -15.63 5.98 28.32
N ASN A 421 -14.73 6.89 28.01
CA ASN A 421 -14.45 8.06 28.84
C ASN A 421 -15.70 8.95 28.99
N THR A 422 -16.46 9.14 27.91
CA THR A 422 -17.70 9.93 27.93
C THR A 422 -18.80 9.26 28.73
N LEU A 423 -18.84 7.94 28.84
CA LEU A 423 -19.75 7.21 29.71
C LEU A 423 -19.33 7.28 31.19
N LEU A 424 -18.03 7.23 31.46
CA LEU A 424 -17.49 7.35 32.82
C LEU A 424 -17.63 8.76 33.39
N PHE A 425 -17.52 9.78 32.54
CA PHE A 425 -17.59 11.18 32.95
C PHE A 425 -18.89 11.55 33.66
N PRO A 426 -20.14 11.26 33.17
CA PRO A 426 -21.37 11.50 33.87
C PRO A 426 -21.50 10.72 35.20
N GLN A 427 -20.89 9.52 35.27
CA GLN A 427 -20.84 8.77 36.53
C GLN A 427 -19.98 9.47 37.58
N ALA A 428 -18.83 9.98 37.20
CA ALA A 428 -17.97 10.77 38.07
C ALA A 428 -18.65 12.09 38.50
N VAL A 429 -19.32 12.79 37.56
CA VAL A 429 -20.07 14.03 37.86
C VAL A 429 -21.24 13.77 38.80
N ARG A 430 -21.92 12.62 38.67
CA ARG A 430 -23.00 12.22 39.56
C ARG A 430 -22.53 12.08 41.03
N ALA A 431 -21.31 11.66 41.24
CA ALA A 431 -20.69 11.59 42.56
C ALA A 431 -20.41 12.98 43.17
N MET A 432 -20.40 14.05 42.38
CA MET A 432 -20.14 15.43 42.81
C MET A 432 -21.41 16.15 43.27
N GLY A 433 -22.61 15.57 43.04
CA GLY A 433 -23.89 16.09 43.49
C GLY A 433 -24.79 16.59 42.34
N PRO A 434 -26.09 16.93 42.68
CA PRO A 434 -27.09 17.26 41.69
C PRO A 434 -26.82 18.56 40.91
N GLU A 435 -26.14 19.53 41.50
CA GLU A 435 -25.76 20.77 40.83
C GLU A 435 -24.75 20.57 39.70
N ALA A 436 -23.85 19.60 39.87
CA ALA A 436 -22.86 19.23 38.84
C ALA A 436 -23.54 18.51 37.64
N ILE A 437 -24.59 17.70 37.90
CA ILE A 437 -25.33 17.01 36.85
C ILE A 437 -26.10 18.02 35.97
N ALA A 438 -26.59 19.10 36.56
CA ALA A 438 -27.31 20.13 35.82
C ALA A 438 -26.46 20.87 34.78
N GLN A 439 -25.12 20.78 34.89
CA GLN A 439 -24.19 21.35 33.91
C GLN A 439 -23.96 20.41 32.68
N LEU A 440 -24.49 19.17 32.69
CA LEU A 440 -24.33 18.21 31.62
C LEU A 440 -25.49 18.27 30.64
N ASP A 441 -25.22 18.51 29.36
CA ASP A 441 -26.16 18.28 28.27
C ASP A 441 -26.18 16.78 27.91
N LEU A 442 -26.95 16.00 28.66
CA LEU A 442 -27.13 14.57 28.45
C LEU A 442 -27.68 14.22 27.06
N PRO A 443 -28.67 14.96 26.50
CA PRO A 443 -29.09 14.77 25.12
C PRO A 443 -27.96 14.96 24.10
N ALA A 444 -27.12 15.97 24.26
CA ALA A 444 -25.97 16.18 23.39
C ALA A 444 -24.93 15.06 23.55
N ALA A 445 -24.68 14.60 24.76
CA ALA A 445 -23.78 13.48 25.06
C ALA A 445 -24.30 12.17 24.43
N ALA A 446 -25.59 11.89 24.52
CA ALA A 446 -26.22 10.72 23.91
C ALA A 446 -26.10 10.74 22.36
N ARG A 447 -26.38 11.88 21.74
CA ARG A 447 -26.20 12.08 20.30
C ARG A 447 -24.75 11.94 19.87
N TRP A 448 -23.82 12.45 20.69
CA TRP A 448 -22.38 12.32 20.42
C TRP A 448 -21.92 10.86 20.54
N LEU A 449 -22.35 10.13 21.58
CA LEU A 449 -22.07 8.70 21.75
C LEU A 449 -22.64 7.88 20.59
N GLY A 450 -23.87 8.10 20.19
CA GLY A 450 -24.49 7.42 19.05
C GLY A 450 -23.68 7.61 17.77
N ARG A 451 -23.23 8.83 17.50
CA ARG A 451 -22.36 9.12 16.34
C ARG A 451 -20.99 8.47 16.43
N THR A 452 -20.38 8.46 17.61
CA THR A 452 -19.05 7.90 17.86
C THR A 452 -19.07 6.38 17.78
N LEU A 453 -20.13 5.74 18.26
CA LEU A 453 -20.36 4.30 18.22
C LEU A 453 -21.01 3.83 16.91
N SER A 454 -21.25 4.73 15.96
CA SER A 454 -21.89 4.44 14.67
C SER A 454 -23.30 3.85 14.80
N ALA A 455 -24.07 4.29 15.82
CA ALA A 455 -25.48 3.92 15.96
C ALA A 455 -26.29 4.44 14.76
N PRO A 456 -27.29 3.69 14.26
CA PRO A 456 -28.17 4.14 13.20
C PRO A 456 -28.84 5.48 13.56
N ALA A 457 -28.94 6.38 12.56
CA ALA A 457 -29.51 7.72 12.80
C ALA A 457 -30.97 7.67 13.30
N GLU A 458 -31.68 6.62 12.95
CA GLU A 458 -33.10 6.36 13.35
C GLU A 458 -33.25 6.12 14.85
N VAL A 459 -32.18 5.71 15.54
CA VAL A 459 -32.22 5.47 17.01
C VAL A 459 -32.05 6.77 17.80
N LEU A 460 -31.62 7.85 17.14
CA LEU A 460 -31.35 9.13 17.78
C LEU A 460 -32.46 10.12 17.49
N ASN A 461 -33.15 10.60 18.54
CA ASN A 461 -34.12 11.70 18.39
C ASN A 461 -33.43 12.93 17.77
N PRO A 462 -34.09 13.62 16.81
CA PRO A 462 -33.60 14.89 16.32
C PRO A 462 -33.46 15.92 17.45
N PRO A 463 -32.55 16.91 17.33
CA PRO A 463 -32.45 17.97 18.32
C PRO A 463 -33.79 18.67 18.46
N ALA A 464 -34.20 18.96 19.71
CA ALA A 464 -35.40 19.70 19.97
C ALA A 464 -35.36 21.05 19.23
N ASN A 465 -36.41 21.36 18.48
CA ASN A 465 -36.48 22.61 17.71
C ASN A 465 -36.72 23.76 18.68
N PRO A 466 -35.84 24.76 18.84
CA PRO A 466 -35.99 25.84 19.80
C PRO A 466 -37.17 26.80 19.47
N GLU A 467 -37.86 26.63 18.34
CA GLU A 467 -38.98 27.46 17.91
C GLU A 467 -40.39 26.88 18.33
N LYS A 468 -40.43 25.86 19.19
CA LYS A 468 -41.69 25.24 19.64
C LYS A 468 -41.92 25.29 21.15
N GLU A 469 -41.30 26.23 21.86
CA GLU A 469 -41.69 26.62 23.23
C GLU A 469 -42.23 28.03 23.27
#